data_51b20d33a81086ee0aec08b7decbfe9e
#
_entry.id   51b20d33a81086ee0aec08b7decbfe9e
#
_cell.length_a   1.000
_cell.length_b   1.000
_cell.length_c   1.000
_cell.angle_alpha   90.00
_cell.angle_beta   90.00
_cell.angle_gamma   90.00
#
_symmetry.space_group_name_H-M   'P 1'
#
loop_
_entity.id
_entity.type
_entity.pdbx_description
1 polymer ?
#
loop_
_entity_poly.entity_id
_entity_poly.type
_entity_poly.pdbx_seq_one_letter_code
_entity_poly.pdbx_strand_id
1 'polypeptide(L)'
;YQGIKRLLTMEGPPTAVILSNYDTTLGGILALNESGRNCPEDISVIGFDDLLLSKVIRPRLWIVSQPMREMSSRAVQMLLERITHQEEGGPVRVSFAASIRQGDSVRRLL
;
A
#
# COMPACT_ATOMS: atom_id res chain seq x y z
N TYR A 1 -3.88 -6.18 -11.06
CA TYR A 1 -4.11 -5.91 -12.47
C TYR A 1 -5.58 -6.12 -12.85
N GLN A 2 -6.10 -7.35 -12.81
CA GLN A 2 -7.46 -7.68 -13.25
C GLN A 2 -8.55 -6.91 -12.49
N GLY A 3 -8.36 -6.69 -11.21
CA GLY A 3 -9.28 -5.90 -10.38
C GLY A 3 -9.46 -4.47 -10.90
N ILE A 4 -8.36 -3.80 -11.23
CA ILE A 4 -8.41 -2.43 -11.78
C ILE A 4 -9.07 -2.43 -13.16
N LYS A 5 -8.70 -3.35 -14.07
CA LYS A 5 -9.37 -3.46 -15.37
C LYS A 5 -10.89 -3.57 -15.22
N ARG A 6 -11.35 -4.42 -14.28
CA ARG A 6 -12.78 -4.59 -13.99
C ARG A 6 -13.43 -3.33 -13.42
N LEU A 7 -12.76 -2.65 -12.47
CA LEU A 7 -13.27 -1.40 -11.89
C LEU A 7 -13.45 -0.30 -12.94
N LEU A 8 -12.53 -0.21 -13.90
CA LEU A 8 -12.58 0.80 -14.96
C LEU A 8 -13.71 0.57 -15.99
N THR A 9 -14.26 -0.64 -16.08
CA THR A 9 -15.37 -0.97 -16.99
C THR A 9 -16.74 -0.90 -16.33
N MET A 10 -16.81 -0.55 -15.05
CA MET A 10 -18.10 -0.40 -14.34
C MET A 10 -18.86 0.83 -14.84
N GLU A 11 -20.18 0.75 -14.76
CA GLU A 11 -21.04 1.92 -14.89
C GLU A 11 -20.83 2.83 -13.65
N GLY A 12 -20.17 3.97 -13.85
CA GLY A 12 -19.71 4.82 -12.76
C GLY A 12 -18.42 4.29 -12.08
N PRO A 13 -17.28 4.31 -12.78
CA PRO A 13 -16.02 3.82 -12.24
C PRO A 13 -15.57 4.68 -11.04
N PRO A 14 -14.82 4.10 -10.09
CA PRO A 14 -14.33 4.85 -8.93
C PRO A 14 -13.37 5.97 -9.36
N THR A 15 -13.42 7.09 -8.65
CA THR A 15 -12.52 8.23 -8.85
C THR A 15 -11.21 8.11 -8.05
N ALA A 16 -11.12 7.12 -7.15
CA ALA A 16 -9.93 6.84 -6.36
C ALA A 16 -9.83 5.34 -6.02
N VAL A 17 -8.61 4.85 -5.90
CA VAL A 17 -8.32 3.47 -5.46
C VAL A 17 -7.18 3.44 -4.46
N ILE A 18 -7.26 2.51 -3.52
CA ILE A 18 -6.18 2.16 -2.61
C ILE A 18 -5.69 0.77 -2.99
N LEU A 19 -4.39 0.65 -3.23
CA LEU A 19 -3.70 -0.58 -3.61
C LEU A 19 -2.95 -1.11 -2.39
N SER A 20 -3.33 -2.27 -1.89
CA SER A 20 -3.07 -2.72 -0.52
C SER A 20 -1.70 -3.37 -0.26
N ASN A 21 -0.88 -3.56 -1.29
CA ASN A 21 0.49 -4.08 -1.17
C ASN A 21 1.31 -3.81 -2.45
N TYR A 22 2.56 -4.27 -2.45
CA TYR A 22 3.49 -4.11 -3.58
C TYR A 22 2.92 -4.62 -4.91
N ASP A 23 2.54 -5.88 -4.96
CA ASP A 23 2.09 -6.53 -6.20
C ASP A 23 0.81 -5.93 -6.74
N THR A 24 -0.14 -5.58 -5.85
CA THR A 24 -1.36 -4.90 -6.25
C THR A 24 -1.10 -3.48 -6.73
N THR A 25 -0.11 -2.78 -6.15
CA THR A 25 0.30 -1.44 -6.59
C THR A 25 0.91 -1.51 -8.00
N LEU A 26 1.84 -2.42 -8.21
CA LEU A 26 2.47 -2.62 -9.53
C LEU A 26 1.44 -3.00 -10.59
N GLY A 27 0.62 -4.01 -10.29
CA GLY A 27 -0.43 -4.47 -11.21
C GLY A 27 -1.51 -3.43 -11.48
N GLY A 28 -1.84 -2.60 -10.48
CA GLY A 28 -2.80 -1.52 -10.61
C GLY A 28 -2.29 -0.41 -11.53
N ILE A 29 -1.06 0.05 -11.34
CA ILE A 29 -0.43 1.05 -12.19
C ILE A 29 -0.30 0.56 -13.63
N LEU A 30 0.11 -0.69 -13.83
CA LEU A 30 0.18 -1.29 -15.15
C LEU A 30 -1.19 -1.26 -15.85
N ALA A 31 -2.26 -1.66 -15.14
CA ALA A 31 -3.60 -1.67 -15.68
C ALA A 31 -4.11 -0.27 -16.06
N LEU A 32 -3.77 0.76 -15.27
CA LEU A 32 -4.11 2.16 -15.58
C LEU A 32 -3.40 2.63 -16.84
N ASN A 33 -2.09 2.40 -16.92
CA ASN A 33 -1.29 2.77 -18.08
C ASN A 33 -1.81 2.14 -19.37
N GLU A 34 -2.11 0.84 -19.35
CA GLU A 34 -2.66 0.14 -20.52
C GLU A 34 -4.09 0.57 -20.88
N SER A 35 -4.83 1.09 -19.92
CA SER A 35 -6.20 1.58 -20.13
C SER A 35 -6.24 3.04 -20.60
N GLY A 36 -5.08 3.70 -20.75
CA GLY A 36 -4.97 5.10 -21.13
C GLY A 36 -5.57 6.07 -20.09
N ARG A 37 -5.72 5.63 -18.85
CA ARG A 37 -6.22 6.46 -17.74
C ARG A 37 -5.08 7.20 -17.07
N ASN A 38 -5.25 8.50 -16.88
CA ASN A 38 -4.27 9.37 -16.26
C ASN A 38 -4.48 9.41 -14.73
N CYS A 39 -3.39 9.29 -14.00
CA CYS A 39 -3.33 9.50 -12.56
C CYS A 39 -2.60 10.83 -12.30
N PRO A 40 -3.18 11.73 -11.53
CA PRO A 40 -4.44 11.64 -10.77
C PRO A 40 -5.69 12.17 -11.51
N GLU A 41 -5.59 12.58 -12.78
CA GLU A 41 -6.62 13.32 -13.51
C GLU A 41 -7.92 12.53 -13.65
N ASP A 42 -7.83 11.26 -14.04
CA ASP A 42 -8.98 10.37 -14.19
C ASP A 42 -9.26 9.59 -12.90
N ILE A 43 -8.20 9.16 -12.21
CA ILE A 43 -8.30 8.35 -11.01
C ILE A 43 -7.15 8.64 -10.04
N SER A 44 -7.48 8.93 -8.79
CA SER A 44 -6.50 9.07 -7.72
C SER A 44 -6.03 7.70 -7.24
N VAL A 45 -4.73 7.57 -6.92
CA VAL A 45 -4.14 6.30 -6.49
C VAL A 45 -3.36 6.48 -5.20
N ILE A 46 -3.63 5.62 -4.22
CA ILE A 46 -2.80 5.49 -3.02
C ILE A 46 -2.24 4.07 -3.01
N GLY A 47 -0.93 3.95 -2.90
CA GLY A 47 -0.24 2.68 -2.72
C GLY A 47 -0.02 2.34 -1.25
N PHE A 48 0.42 1.12 -0.99
CA PHE A 48 0.72 0.62 0.34
C PHE A 48 2.13 0.03 0.36
N ASP A 49 2.85 0.20 1.44
CA ASP A 49 4.26 -0.10 1.65
C ASP A 49 5.23 0.87 0.96
N ASP A 50 6.39 1.10 1.61
CA ASP A 50 7.41 2.03 1.13
C ASP A 50 8.27 1.37 0.06
N LEU A 51 7.94 1.66 -1.17
CA LEU A 51 8.54 1.00 -2.30
C LEU A 51 9.54 1.90 -3.02
N LEU A 52 10.62 1.29 -3.44
CA LEU A 52 11.52 1.87 -4.43
C LEU A 52 10.74 2.35 -5.68
N LEU A 53 9.67 1.65 -6.00
CA LEU A 53 8.75 1.99 -7.09
C LEU A 53 8.13 3.39 -6.95
N SER A 54 7.78 3.83 -5.75
CA SER A 54 7.21 5.17 -5.54
C SER A 54 8.16 6.29 -5.96
N LYS A 55 9.47 6.01 -6.02
CA LYS A 55 10.50 6.94 -6.48
C LYS A 55 10.66 6.94 -8.01
N VAL A 56 10.28 5.87 -8.66
CA VAL A 56 10.48 5.66 -10.11
C VAL A 56 9.22 5.97 -10.89
N ILE A 57 8.05 5.64 -10.36
CA ILE A 57 6.74 5.88 -11.00
C ILE A 57 6.43 7.39 -11.03
N ARG A 58 5.78 7.82 -12.10
CA ARG A 58 5.23 9.17 -12.25
C ARG A 58 3.74 9.07 -12.59
N PRO A 59 2.89 9.86 -11.93
CA PRO A 59 3.19 10.76 -10.80
C PRO A 59 3.68 9.97 -9.56
N ARG A 60 4.39 10.65 -8.65
CA ARG A 60 4.79 10.02 -7.38
C ARG A 60 3.55 9.60 -6.62
N LEU A 61 3.51 8.35 -6.19
CA LEU A 61 2.37 7.84 -5.45
C LEU A 61 2.31 8.40 -4.02
N TRP A 62 1.10 8.71 -3.58
CA TRP A 62 0.80 8.75 -2.16
C TRP A 62 0.92 7.32 -1.62
N ILE A 63 1.62 7.14 -0.51
CA ILE A 63 1.90 5.82 0.05
C ILE A 63 1.54 5.77 1.53
N VAL A 64 0.82 4.73 1.92
CA VAL A 64 0.71 4.32 3.32
C VAL A 64 1.94 3.47 3.65
N SER A 65 2.80 3.96 4.53
CA SER A 65 4.07 3.30 4.88
C SER A 65 3.98 2.70 6.28
N GLN A 66 4.30 1.42 6.38
CA GLN A 66 4.39 0.70 7.65
C GLN A 66 5.81 0.80 8.23
N PRO A 67 5.98 0.84 9.56
CA PRO A 67 7.29 0.81 10.20
C PRO A 67 7.86 -0.62 10.20
N MET A 68 8.18 -1.14 9.01
CA MET A 68 8.59 -2.52 8.79
C MET A 68 9.78 -2.97 9.65
N ARG A 69 10.73 -2.05 9.88
CA ARG A 69 11.91 -2.35 10.67
C ARG A 69 11.55 -2.60 12.14
N GLU A 70 10.74 -1.74 12.71
CA GLU A 70 10.27 -1.85 14.10
C GLU A 70 9.39 -3.08 14.28
N MET A 71 8.48 -3.31 13.33
CA MET A 71 7.59 -4.48 13.33
C MET A 71 8.38 -5.79 13.27
N SER A 72 9.33 -5.92 12.34
CA SER A 72 10.12 -7.14 12.20
C SER A 72 11.06 -7.35 13.38
N SER A 73 11.71 -6.30 13.88
CA SER A 73 12.57 -6.40 15.07
C SER A 73 11.77 -6.87 16.29
N ARG A 74 10.57 -6.30 16.50
CA ARG A 74 9.72 -6.70 17.63
C ARG A 74 9.21 -8.13 17.48
N ALA A 75 8.84 -8.55 16.28
CA ALA A 75 8.41 -9.91 16.01
C ALA A 75 9.51 -10.94 16.33
N VAL A 76 10.73 -10.69 15.88
CA VAL A 76 11.89 -11.55 16.17
C VAL A 76 12.19 -11.58 17.67
N GLN A 77 12.18 -10.43 18.33
CA GLN A 77 12.39 -10.35 19.78
C GLN A 77 11.37 -11.20 20.54
N MET A 78 10.09 -11.05 20.24
CA MET A 78 9.02 -11.82 20.88
C MET A 78 9.15 -13.32 20.63
N LEU A 79 9.61 -13.71 19.43
CA LEU A 79 9.87 -15.12 19.11
C LEU A 79 11.03 -15.66 19.95
N LEU A 80 12.13 -14.93 20.05
CA LEU A 80 13.30 -15.32 20.84
C LEU A 80 12.96 -15.43 22.33
N GLU A 81 12.22 -14.46 22.87
CA GLU A 81 11.75 -14.48 24.27
C GLU A 81 10.97 -15.76 24.57
N ARG A 82 10.06 -16.18 23.67
CA ARG A 82 9.30 -17.43 23.81
C ARG A 82 10.17 -18.68 23.74
N ILE A 83 11.15 -18.70 22.85
CA ILE A 83 12.05 -19.86 22.70
C ILE A 83 12.96 -20.01 23.91
N THR A 84 13.52 -18.90 24.43
CA THR A 84 14.51 -18.93 25.50
C THR A 84 13.92 -19.06 26.89
N HIS A 85 12.76 -18.47 27.13
CA HIS A 85 12.16 -18.43 28.47
C HIS A 85 11.03 -19.43 28.67
N GLN A 86 10.69 -20.23 27.66
CA GLN A 86 9.57 -21.19 27.68
C GLN A 86 8.28 -20.58 28.28
N GLU A 87 8.05 -19.29 27.99
CA GLU A 87 6.85 -18.63 28.50
C GLU A 87 5.61 -19.24 27.86
N GLU A 88 4.84 -19.92 28.68
CA GLU A 88 3.48 -20.38 28.38
C GLU A 88 2.51 -19.18 28.42
N GLY A 89 2.83 -18.13 27.66
CA GLY A 89 1.98 -16.95 27.56
C GLY A 89 0.98 -17.07 26.41
N GLY A 90 -0.20 -16.50 26.59
CA GLY A 90 -1.19 -16.34 25.53
C GLY A 90 -0.69 -15.44 24.38
N PRO A 91 -1.48 -15.23 23.32
CA PRO A 91 -1.10 -14.39 22.18
C PRO A 91 -0.90 -12.93 22.64
N VAL A 92 0.23 -12.36 22.26
CA VAL A 92 0.55 -10.94 22.51
C VAL A 92 0.28 -10.14 21.24
N ARG A 93 -0.46 -9.05 21.38
CA ARG A 93 -0.74 -8.12 20.27
C ARG A 93 0.05 -6.82 20.47
N VAL A 94 0.82 -6.45 19.47
CA VAL A 94 1.52 -5.16 19.41
C VAL A 94 1.04 -4.41 18.17
N SER A 95 0.66 -3.15 18.35
CA SER A 95 0.20 -2.29 17.27
C SER A 95 1.23 -1.20 16.97
N PHE A 96 1.45 -0.93 15.69
CA PHE A 96 2.34 0.11 15.22
C PHE A 96 1.56 1.10 14.36
N ALA A 97 1.86 2.39 14.48
CA ALA A 97 1.24 3.40 13.64
C ALA A 97 1.87 3.39 12.24
N ALA A 98 1.03 3.34 11.21
CA ALA A 98 1.46 3.64 9.86
C ALA A 98 1.59 5.15 9.64
N SER A 99 2.40 5.55 8.67
CA SER A 99 2.54 6.93 8.23
C SER A 99 2.07 7.10 6.78
N ILE A 100 1.67 8.32 6.42
CA ILE A 100 1.30 8.65 5.04
C ILE A 100 2.40 9.51 4.44
N ARG A 101 2.96 9.08 3.30
CA ARG A 101 3.87 9.87 2.50
C ARG A 101 3.13 10.51 1.34
N GLN A 102 3.19 11.82 1.27
CA GLN A 102 2.57 12.59 0.20
C GLN A 102 3.31 12.40 -1.12
N GLY A 103 2.53 12.27 -2.17
CA GLY A 103 2.97 12.25 -3.56
C GLY A 103 2.11 13.20 -4.40
N ASP A 104 2.01 12.88 -5.67
CA ASP A 104 1.30 13.68 -6.67
C ASP A 104 0.11 12.89 -7.28
N SER A 105 -0.13 11.66 -6.81
CA SER A 105 -1.11 10.72 -7.38
C SER A 105 -2.54 10.86 -6.86
N VAL A 106 -2.80 11.87 -6.06
CA VAL A 106 -4.14 12.16 -5.53
C VAL A 106 -4.52 13.58 -5.85
N ARG A 107 -5.66 13.77 -6.49
CA ARG A 107 -6.24 15.09 -6.73
C ARG A 107 -7.39 15.39 -5.77
N ARG A 108 -7.60 16.66 -5.50
CA ARG A 108 -8.78 17.13 -4.80
C ARG A 108 -9.97 17.11 -5.76
N LEU A 109 -11.07 16.48 -5.35
CA LEU A 109 -12.37 16.66 -5.99
C LEU A 109 -13.06 17.87 -5.32
N LEU A 110 -13.44 18.85 -6.11
CA LEU A 110 -14.18 20.00 -5.64
C LEU A 110 -15.63 19.65 -5.40
#